data_bbe0422cba6d14cc8d0a03f980a884d3
#
_entry.id   bbe0422cba6d14cc8d0a03f980a884d3
#
_cell.length_a   1.000
_cell.length_b   1.000
_cell.length_c   1.000
_cell.angle_alpha   90.00
_cell.angle_beta   90.00
_cell.angle_gamma   90.00
#
_symmetry.space_group_name_H-M   'P 1'
#
loop_
_entity.id
_entity.type
_entity.pdbx_description
1 polymer ?
#
loop_
_entity_poly.entity_id
_entity_poly.type
_entity_poly.pdbx_seq_one_letter_code
_entity_poly.pdbx_strand_id
1 'polypeptide(L)'
;EMCIRDRNNPRVIIIQKLYGRFLNDKEDLVFPKHRFKKFIKDIVNGTIERNEILTEELDKNLGKEFKINNLDKLFQVILKSATYELLYNPNVSIKIIIKEYLNASNFFLDNSQTKYLNALLDNIAKKIRLNNA
;
A
#
# COMPACT_ATOMS: atom_id res chain seq x y z
N GLU A 1 16.46 7.15 -10.79
CA GLU A 1 17.35 6.70 -9.71
C GLU A 1 16.92 7.25 -8.36
N MET A 2 16.80 6.39 -7.38
CA MET A 2 16.45 6.83 -6.04
C MET A 2 17.68 7.30 -5.27
N CYS A 3 17.57 8.43 -4.59
CA CYS A 3 18.64 8.87 -3.71
C CYS A 3 18.74 7.96 -2.48
N ILE A 4 19.84 8.05 -1.73
CA ILE A 4 20.09 7.21 -0.56
C ILE A 4 18.98 7.32 0.48
N ARG A 5 18.48 8.53 0.69
CA ARG A 5 17.39 8.80 1.63
C ARG A 5 16.12 8.01 1.27
N ASP A 6 15.82 7.94 -0.03
CA ASP A 6 14.62 7.29 -0.53
C ASP A 6 14.72 5.77 -0.47
N ARG A 7 15.92 5.24 -0.69
CA ARG A 7 16.20 3.80 -0.59
C ARG A 7 15.97 3.27 0.81
N ASN A 8 16.03 4.14 1.82
CA ASN A 8 15.83 3.75 3.22
C ASN A 8 14.37 3.89 3.68
N ASN A 9 13.48 4.43 2.84
CA ASN A 9 12.08 4.53 3.20
C ASN A 9 11.44 3.14 3.13
N PRO A 10 10.97 2.59 4.26
CA PRO A 10 10.44 1.22 4.28
C PRO A 10 9.24 1.03 3.36
N ARG A 11 8.39 2.03 3.21
CA ARG A 11 7.21 1.89 2.35
C ARG A 11 7.53 1.96 0.86
N VAL A 12 8.63 2.64 0.49
CA VAL A 12 9.14 2.57 -0.89
C VAL A 12 9.54 1.12 -1.20
N ILE A 13 10.25 0.48 -0.28
CA ILE A 13 10.68 -0.91 -0.44
C ILE A 13 9.47 -1.84 -0.51
N ILE A 14 8.49 -1.63 0.36
CA ILE A 14 7.24 -2.41 0.35
C ILE A 14 6.56 -2.33 -1.01
N ILE A 15 6.39 -1.12 -1.55
CA ILE A 15 5.74 -0.91 -2.83
C ILE A 15 6.52 -1.60 -3.96
N GLN A 16 7.85 -1.48 -3.97
CA GLN A 16 8.69 -2.12 -4.97
C GLN A 16 8.56 -3.64 -4.94
N LYS A 17 8.63 -4.23 -3.75
CA LYS A 17 8.54 -5.69 -3.59
C LYS A 17 7.18 -6.22 -4.01
N LEU A 18 6.12 -5.55 -3.60
CA LEU A 18 4.76 -5.94 -3.97
C LEU A 18 4.52 -5.78 -5.46
N TYR A 19 4.97 -4.68 -6.04
CA TYR A 19 4.80 -4.45 -7.47
C TYR A 19 5.49 -5.55 -8.30
N GLY A 20 6.72 -5.89 -7.95
CA GLY A 20 7.45 -6.97 -8.61
C GLY A 20 6.73 -8.30 -8.47
N ARG A 21 6.24 -8.63 -7.28
CA ARG A 21 5.54 -9.88 -7.01
C ARG A 21 4.20 -9.97 -7.76
N PHE A 22 3.44 -8.89 -7.83
CA PHE A 22 2.16 -8.90 -8.53
C PHE A 22 2.31 -8.89 -10.06
N LEU A 23 3.46 -8.48 -10.57
CA LEU A 23 3.78 -8.60 -12.00
C LEU A 23 4.30 -9.99 -12.34
N ASN A 24 5.00 -10.63 -11.41
CA ASN A 24 5.60 -11.94 -11.61
C ASN A 24 5.51 -12.75 -10.31
N ASP A 25 4.51 -13.62 -10.22
CA ASP A 25 4.25 -14.42 -9.02
C ASP A 25 5.33 -15.45 -8.71
N LYS A 26 6.24 -15.69 -9.65
CA LYS A 26 7.38 -16.60 -9.47
C LYS A 26 8.62 -15.88 -8.98
N GLU A 27 8.58 -14.55 -8.87
CA GLU A 27 9.71 -13.80 -8.38
C GLU A 27 9.97 -14.10 -6.91
N ASP A 28 11.22 -14.42 -6.58
CA ASP A 28 11.62 -14.66 -5.20
C ASP A 28 11.61 -13.36 -4.41
N LEU A 29 11.01 -13.41 -3.21
CA LEU A 29 10.98 -12.27 -2.33
C LEU A 29 12.29 -12.22 -1.52
N VAL A 30 13.20 -11.39 -1.97
CA VAL A 30 14.46 -11.13 -1.27
C VAL A 30 14.35 -9.77 -0.61
N PHE A 31 14.62 -9.71 0.67
CA PHE A 31 14.53 -8.46 1.43
C PHE A 31 15.92 -7.92 1.73
N PRO A 32 16.15 -6.62 1.47
CA PRO A 32 17.45 -6.03 1.74
C PRO A 32 17.71 -5.93 3.24
N LYS A 33 18.99 -5.84 3.61
CA LYS A 33 19.36 -5.56 4.98
C LYS A 33 18.84 -4.14 5.29
N HIS A 34 17.98 -4.04 6.29
CA HIS A 34 17.32 -2.78 6.61
C HIS A 34 16.96 -2.71 8.08
N ARG A 35 16.99 -1.51 8.63
CA ARG A 35 16.61 -1.22 10.01
C ARG A 35 15.19 -1.71 10.31
N PHE A 36 14.27 -1.58 9.37
CA PHE A 36 12.88 -1.99 9.53
C PHE A 36 12.54 -3.24 8.72
N LYS A 37 13.50 -4.14 8.56
CA LYS A 37 13.32 -5.37 7.76
C LYS A 37 12.11 -6.18 8.20
N LYS A 38 11.92 -6.35 9.50
CA LYS A 38 10.78 -7.11 10.02
C LYS A 38 9.45 -6.47 9.62
N PHE A 39 9.33 -5.15 9.78
CA PHE A 39 8.15 -4.41 9.38
C PHE A 39 7.87 -4.58 7.87
N ILE A 40 8.91 -4.43 7.05
CA ILE A 40 8.80 -4.58 5.60
C ILE A 40 8.29 -5.97 5.24
N LYS A 41 8.90 -7.00 5.80
CA LYS A 41 8.51 -8.40 5.56
C LYS A 41 7.07 -8.66 6.00
N ASP A 42 6.68 -8.17 7.16
CA ASP A 42 5.34 -8.38 7.71
C ASP A 42 4.28 -7.77 6.78
N ILE A 43 4.50 -6.55 6.30
CA ILE A 43 3.56 -5.88 5.41
C ILE A 43 3.50 -6.56 4.05
N VAL A 44 4.67 -6.87 3.46
CA VAL A 44 4.73 -7.51 2.13
C VAL A 44 4.05 -8.88 2.18
N ASN A 45 4.45 -9.73 3.11
CA ASN A 45 3.91 -11.08 3.22
C ASN A 45 2.43 -11.06 3.59
N GLY A 46 2.03 -10.20 4.51
CA GLY A 46 0.64 -10.07 4.92
C GLY A 46 -0.25 -9.60 3.79
N THR A 47 0.21 -8.64 3.00
CA THR A 47 -0.53 -8.14 1.84
C THR A 47 -0.72 -9.23 0.79
N ILE A 48 0.32 -10.02 0.52
CA ILE A 48 0.25 -11.14 -0.43
C ILE A 48 -0.72 -12.21 0.08
N GLU A 49 -0.58 -12.64 1.32
CA GLU A 49 -1.42 -13.68 1.91
C GLU A 49 -2.90 -13.30 1.95
N ARG A 50 -3.20 -12.02 2.20
CA ARG A 50 -4.56 -11.52 2.34
C ARG A 50 -5.04 -10.74 1.12
N ASN A 51 -4.45 -10.99 -0.03
CA ASN A 51 -4.78 -10.26 -1.26
C ASN A 51 -6.28 -10.28 -1.57
N GLU A 52 -6.93 -11.44 -1.43
CA GLU A 52 -8.36 -11.56 -1.72
C GLU A 52 -9.21 -10.77 -0.74
N ILE A 53 -8.88 -10.84 0.55
CA ILE A 53 -9.58 -10.09 1.59
C ILE A 53 -9.42 -8.58 1.38
N LEU A 54 -8.20 -8.16 1.05
CA LEU A 54 -7.92 -6.75 0.79
C LEU A 54 -8.65 -6.24 -0.45
N THR A 55 -8.71 -7.07 -1.49
CA THR A 55 -9.46 -6.73 -2.71
C THR A 55 -10.94 -6.54 -2.40
N GLU A 56 -11.53 -7.45 -1.63
CA GLU A 56 -12.94 -7.35 -1.24
C GLU A 56 -13.20 -6.11 -0.41
N GLU A 57 -12.32 -5.82 0.54
CA GLU A 57 -12.46 -4.66 1.41
C GLU A 57 -12.37 -3.36 0.62
N LEU A 58 -11.45 -3.29 -0.34
CA LEU A 58 -11.30 -2.13 -1.20
C LEU A 58 -12.51 -1.95 -2.14
N ASP A 59 -12.97 -3.03 -2.77
CA ASP A 59 -14.14 -2.97 -3.66
C ASP A 59 -15.37 -2.51 -2.91
N LYS A 60 -15.55 -2.98 -1.69
CA LYS A 60 -16.66 -2.60 -0.82
C LYS A 60 -16.66 -1.10 -0.49
N ASN A 61 -15.47 -0.53 -0.30
CA ASN A 61 -15.32 0.86 0.16
C ASN A 61 -15.10 1.87 -0.97
N LEU A 62 -14.81 1.42 -2.20
CA LEU A 62 -14.60 2.30 -3.35
C LEU A 62 -15.90 2.67 -4.09
N GLY A 63 -16.99 1.95 -3.83
CA GLY A 63 -18.27 2.19 -4.47
C GLY A 63 -18.62 1.13 -5.49
N LYS A 64 -19.90 1.08 -5.87
CA LYS A 64 -20.45 -0.01 -6.68
C LYS A 64 -19.86 -0.10 -8.08
N GLU A 65 -19.47 1.04 -8.67
CA GLU A 65 -18.95 1.08 -10.03
C GLU A 65 -17.44 1.02 -10.12
N PHE A 66 -16.77 0.95 -8.96
CA PHE A 66 -15.32 1.06 -8.89
C PHE A 66 -14.71 -0.24 -8.36
N LYS A 67 -13.92 -0.89 -9.20
CA LYS A 67 -13.23 -2.11 -8.81
C LYS A 67 -11.73 -1.88 -8.74
N ILE A 68 -11.11 -2.34 -7.66
CA ILE A 68 -9.66 -2.19 -7.47
C ILE A 68 -8.87 -2.81 -8.62
N ASN A 69 -9.35 -3.92 -9.17
CA ASN A 69 -8.64 -4.61 -10.26
C ASN A 69 -8.65 -3.84 -11.58
N ASN A 70 -9.48 -2.80 -11.70
CA ASN A 70 -9.51 -1.93 -12.87
C ASN A 70 -8.51 -0.78 -12.78
N LEU A 71 -7.89 -0.60 -11.61
CA LEU A 71 -6.85 0.40 -11.45
C LEU A 71 -5.51 -0.11 -11.96
N ASP A 72 -4.62 0.82 -12.27
CA ASP A 72 -3.23 0.52 -12.58
C ASP A 72 -2.61 -0.33 -11.46
N LYS A 73 -1.77 -1.28 -11.82
CA LYS A 73 -1.11 -2.19 -10.87
C LYS A 73 -0.41 -1.46 -9.73
N LEU A 74 0.22 -0.35 -10.02
CA LEU A 74 0.93 0.42 -9.01
C LEU A 74 -0.04 0.98 -7.97
N PHE A 75 -1.17 1.53 -8.42
CA PHE A 75 -2.22 1.98 -7.50
C PHE A 75 -2.78 0.84 -6.67
N GLN A 76 -3.00 -0.32 -7.29
CA GLN A 76 -3.48 -1.51 -6.58
C GLN A 76 -2.55 -1.88 -5.44
N VAL A 77 -1.25 -1.93 -5.72
CA VAL A 77 -0.22 -2.29 -4.73
C VAL A 77 -0.22 -1.31 -3.56
N ILE A 78 -0.24 -0.02 -3.86
CA ILE A 78 -0.22 1.02 -2.84
C ILE A 78 -1.48 0.94 -1.97
N LEU A 79 -2.64 0.83 -2.60
CA LEU A 79 -3.91 0.76 -1.87
C LEU A 79 -4.01 -0.51 -1.03
N LYS A 80 -3.57 -1.65 -1.54
CA LYS A 80 -3.62 -2.92 -0.82
C LYS A 80 -2.70 -2.90 0.41
N SER A 81 -1.47 -2.41 0.26
CA SER A 81 -0.55 -2.34 1.39
C SER A 81 -1.00 -1.34 2.45
N ALA A 82 -1.53 -0.20 2.03
CA ALA A 82 -2.09 0.79 2.96
C ALA A 82 -3.31 0.21 3.70
N THR A 83 -4.18 -0.49 2.99
CA THR A 83 -5.36 -1.14 3.58
C THR A 83 -4.94 -2.20 4.59
N TYR A 84 -3.90 -2.96 4.29
CA TYR A 84 -3.36 -3.94 5.23
C TYR A 84 -2.95 -3.27 6.54
N GLU A 85 -2.22 -2.15 6.48
CA GLU A 85 -1.83 -1.42 7.69
C GLU A 85 -3.04 -0.85 8.42
N LEU A 86 -4.03 -0.34 7.69
CA LEU A 86 -5.25 0.19 8.30
C LEU A 86 -6.03 -0.87 9.09
N LEU A 87 -6.07 -2.09 8.56
CA LEU A 87 -6.83 -3.20 9.19
C LEU A 87 -6.04 -3.90 10.29
N TYR A 88 -4.77 -4.16 10.07
CA TYR A 88 -3.97 -5.04 10.94
C TYR A 88 -2.96 -4.31 11.80
N ASN A 89 -2.89 -2.99 11.69
CA ASN A 89 -2.00 -2.16 12.50
C ASN A 89 -2.78 -0.99 13.12
N PRO A 90 -3.79 -1.29 13.95
CA PRO A 90 -4.73 -0.27 14.42
C PRO A 90 -4.11 0.78 15.34
N ASN A 91 -2.93 0.51 15.88
CA ASN A 91 -2.24 1.44 16.77
C ASN A 91 -1.60 2.62 16.04
N VAL A 92 -1.43 2.51 14.73
CA VAL A 92 -0.91 3.60 13.91
C VAL A 92 -2.09 4.42 13.38
N SER A 93 -2.02 5.74 13.53
CA SER A 93 -3.12 6.59 13.11
C SER A 93 -3.30 6.63 11.61
N ILE A 94 -4.54 6.87 11.18
CA ILE A 94 -4.88 7.04 9.76
C ILE A 94 -3.97 8.10 9.12
N LYS A 95 -3.81 9.22 9.80
CA LYS A 95 -3.03 10.35 9.31
C LYS A 95 -1.59 9.98 9.00
N ILE A 96 -0.97 9.18 9.87
CA ILE A 96 0.41 8.72 9.68
C ILE A 96 0.48 7.76 8.49
N ILE A 97 -0.43 6.80 8.41
CA ILE A 97 -0.44 5.81 7.33
C ILE A 97 -0.58 6.52 5.98
N ILE A 98 -1.54 7.43 5.85
CA ILE A 98 -1.76 8.17 4.60
C ILE A 98 -0.53 8.99 4.24
N LYS A 99 0.00 9.74 5.20
CA LYS A 99 1.19 10.59 4.98
C LYS A 99 2.38 9.77 4.48
N GLU A 100 2.63 8.64 5.13
CA GLU A 100 3.78 7.80 4.77
C GLU A 100 3.62 7.17 3.39
N TYR A 101 2.43 6.72 3.03
CA TYR A 101 2.20 6.17 1.70
C TYR A 101 2.23 7.23 0.61
N LEU A 102 1.77 8.45 0.89
CA LEU A 102 1.89 9.55 -0.06
C LEU A 102 3.35 9.94 -0.27
N ASN A 103 4.13 10.02 0.80
CA ASN A 103 5.56 10.31 0.69
C ASN A 103 6.28 9.26 -0.15
N ALA A 104 6.01 7.98 0.11
CA ALA A 104 6.61 6.88 -0.64
C ALA A 104 6.18 6.91 -2.10
N SER A 105 4.91 7.21 -2.35
CA SER A 105 4.34 7.21 -3.71
C SER A 105 4.92 8.30 -4.60
N ASN A 106 5.45 9.38 -4.02
CA ASN A 106 6.08 10.46 -4.79
C ASN A 106 7.27 9.98 -5.63
N PHE A 107 7.86 8.82 -5.32
CA PHE A 107 8.94 8.25 -6.10
C PHE A 107 8.46 7.51 -7.35
N PHE A 108 7.16 7.25 -7.43
CA PHE A 108 6.58 6.44 -8.50
C PHE A 108 5.51 7.18 -9.29
N LEU A 109 4.90 8.19 -8.72
CA LEU A 109 3.72 8.87 -9.27
C LEU A 109 3.99 10.35 -9.49
N ASP A 110 3.31 10.95 -10.49
CA ASP A 110 3.35 12.40 -10.70
C ASP A 110 2.37 13.11 -9.72
N ASN A 111 2.35 14.43 -9.77
CA ASN A 111 1.52 15.23 -8.87
C ASN A 111 0.02 14.95 -9.03
N SER A 112 -0.43 14.77 -10.25
CA SER A 112 -1.83 14.49 -10.55
C SER A 112 -2.24 13.15 -9.96
N GLN A 113 -1.42 12.12 -10.17
CA GLN A 113 -1.65 10.79 -9.64
C GLN A 113 -1.60 10.77 -8.11
N THR A 114 -0.68 11.52 -7.52
CA THR A 114 -0.56 11.61 -6.06
C THR A 114 -1.80 12.26 -5.43
N LYS A 115 -2.36 13.29 -6.08
CA LYS A 115 -3.60 13.92 -5.61
C LYS A 115 -4.77 12.94 -5.66
N TYR A 116 -4.86 12.17 -6.73
CA TYR A 116 -5.88 11.15 -6.88
C TYR A 116 -5.74 10.08 -5.81
N LEU A 117 -4.52 9.62 -5.59
CA LEU A 117 -4.22 8.64 -4.55
C LEU A 117 -4.61 9.15 -3.16
N ASN A 118 -4.30 10.42 -2.87
CA ASN A 118 -4.65 11.04 -1.59
C ASN A 118 -6.15 10.99 -1.35
N ALA A 119 -6.94 11.35 -2.36
CA ALA A 119 -8.39 11.31 -2.25
C ALA A 119 -8.91 9.89 -1.99
N LEU A 120 -8.36 8.90 -2.70
CA LEU A 120 -8.73 7.50 -2.51
C LEU A 120 -8.37 7.01 -1.11
N LEU A 121 -7.14 7.27 -0.66
CA LEU A 121 -6.68 6.84 0.65
C LEU A 121 -7.50 7.46 1.78
N ASP A 122 -7.79 8.74 1.68
CA ASP A 122 -8.58 9.45 2.69
C ASP A 122 -9.98 8.84 2.82
N ASN A 123 -10.63 8.62 1.70
CA ASN A 123 -11.97 8.04 1.65
C ASN A 123 -11.97 6.60 2.20
N ILE A 124 -11.04 5.77 1.74
CA ILE A 124 -10.93 4.37 2.14
C ILE A 124 -10.60 4.26 3.64
N ALA A 125 -9.63 5.04 4.11
CA ALA A 125 -9.17 4.99 5.49
C ALA A 125 -10.29 5.30 6.47
N LYS A 126 -11.06 6.33 6.20
CA LYS A 126 -12.20 6.71 7.05
C LYS A 126 -13.23 5.61 7.13
N LYS A 127 -13.59 5.04 5.99
CA LYS A 127 -14.60 3.98 5.94
C LYS A 127 -14.12 2.71 6.65
N ILE A 128 -12.88 2.30 6.40
CA ILE A 128 -12.32 1.09 7.00
C ILE A 128 -12.25 1.22 8.53
N ARG A 129 -11.69 2.32 9.04
CA ARG A 129 -11.56 2.51 10.48
C ARG A 129 -12.90 2.67 11.17
N LEU A 130 -13.85 3.32 10.50
CA LEU A 130 -15.20 3.48 11.03
C LEU A 130 -15.93 2.13 11.13
N ASN A 131 -15.83 1.31 10.09
CA ASN A 131 -16.53 0.02 10.02
C ASN A 131 -15.88 -1.06 10.88
N ASN A 132 -14.60 -0.91 11.22
CA ASN A 132 -13.85 -1.90 11.99
C ASN A 132 -13.41 -1.37 13.36
N ALA A 133 -14.01 -0.30 13.80
CA ALA A 133 -13.69 0.31 15.10
C ALA A 133 -14.28 -0.53 16.26
#